data_cb5b2dab8805dcb983dc8561dc8b4ed9
#
_entry.id   cb5b2dab8805dcb983dc8561dc8b4ed9
#
_cell.length_a   1.000
_cell.length_b   1.000
_cell.length_c   1.000
_cell.angle_alpha   90.00
_cell.angle_beta   90.00
_cell.angle_gamma   90.00
#
_symmetry.space_group_name_H-M   'P 1'
#
loop_
_entity.id
_entity.type
_entity.pdbx_description
1 polymer ?
#
loop_
_entity_poly.entity_id
_entity_poly.type
_entity_poly.pdbx_seq_one_letter_code
_entity_poly.pdbx_strand_id
1 'polypeptide(L)'
;MIMKKLLITIWRDQVAPRFDLTSEVLVATVDSTGEVLTSKTVVLPSVSAEDLCHMVLTEGITTVICGGIEEEYFQYLTWKKVTVIDSVIGPYDRALEFARGGRLEPGAILTG
;
A
#
# COMPACT_ATOMS: atom_id res chain seq x y z
N MET A 1 20.73 8.48 -2.62
CA MET A 1 19.45 8.32 -3.32
C MET A 1 18.44 7.70 -2.39
N ILE A 2 17.27 8.34 -2.25
CA ILE A 2 16.21 7.82 -1.39
C ILE A 2 15.25 7.01 -2.24
N MET A 3 15.02 5.77 -1.84
CA MET A 3 14.07 4.89 -2.52
C MET A 3 12.86 4.69 -1.62
N LYS A 4 11.69 4.62 -2.23
CA LYS A 4 10.45 4.30 -1.54
C LYS A 4 10.03 2.89 -1.90
N LYS A 5 9.57 2.15 -0.92
CA LYS A 5 9.01 0.82 -1.15
C LYS A 5 7.54 0.88 -0.78
N LEU A 6 6.69 0.67 -1.78
CA LEU A 6 5.24 0.83 -1.65
C LEU A 6 4.58 -0.53 -1.55
N LEU A 7 3.56 -0.63 -0.71
CA LEU A 7 2.70 -1.81 -0.66
C LEU A 7 1.28 -1.33 -0.89
N ILE A 8 0.61 -1.90 -1.89
CA ILE A 8 -0.79 -1.60 -2.18
C ILE A 8 -1.60 -2.86 -1.93
N THR A 9 -2.60 -2.76 -1.06
CA THR A 9 -3.54 -3.87 -0.88
C THR A 9 -4.42 -3.97 -2.11
N ILE A 10 -4.53 -5.16 -2.69
CA ILE A 10 -5.28 -5.32 -3.93
C ILE A 10 -6.33 -6.41 -3.83
N TRP A 11 -7.42 -6.21 -4.55
CA TRP A 11 -8.48 -7.17 -4.73
C TRP A 11 -8.93 -7.08 -6.17
N ARG A 12 -8.61 -8.12 -6.97
CA ARG A 12 -8.78 -8.08 -8.42
C ARG A 12 -7.95 -6.94 -8.99
N ASP A 13 -8.56 -6.03 -9.75
CA ASP A 13 -7.86 -4.88 -10.33
C ASP A 13 -7.98 -3.59 -9.50
N GLN A 14 -8.55 -3.70 -8.30
CA GLN A 14 -8.84 -2.55 -7.45
C GLN A 14 -7.96 -2.54 -6.20
N VAL A 15 -7.83 -1.36 -5.58
CA VAL A 15 -7.32 -1.28 -4.22
C VAL A 15 -8.29 -2.03 -3.33
N ALA A 16 -7.79 -2.94 -2.49
CA ALA A 16 -8.66 -3.73 -1.62
C ALA A 16 -9.43 -2.81 -0.66
N PRO A 17 -10.74 -3.03 -0.49
CA PRO A 17 -11.56 -2.12 0.33
C PRO A 17 -11.24 -2.16 1.81
N ARG A 18 -10.64 -3.26 2.30
CA ARG A 18 -10.32 -3.39 3.73
C ARG A 18 -8.93 -4.00 3.92
N PHE A 19 -8.14 -3.32 4.73
CA PHE A 19 -6.78 -3.75 5.06
C PHE A 19 -6.78 -5.13 5.76
N ASP A 20 -7.70 -5.33 6.71
CA ASP A 20 -7.75 -6.54 7.52
C ASP A 20 -8.25 -7.77 6.76
N LEU A 21 -8.87 -7.58 5.60
CA LEU A 21 -9.36 -8.68 4.77
C LEU A 21 -8.54 -8.88 3.51
N THR A 22 -7.37 -8.28 3.44
CA THR A 22 -6.50 -8.34 2.27
C THR A 22 -5.82 -9.71 2.16
N SER A 23 -5.88 -10.30 0.97
CA SER A 23 -5.20 -11.57 0.68
C SER A 23 -4.12 -11.44 -0.38
N GLU A 24 -4.00 -10.29 -1.01
CA GLU A 24 -3.02 -10.07 -2.06
C GLU A 24 -2.53 -8.63 -2.03
N VAL A 25 -1.24 -8.44 -2.28
CA VAL A 25 -0.64 -7.10 -2.27
C VAL A 25 0.29 -6.92 -3.46
N LEU A 26 0.43 -5.68 -3.90
CA LEU A 26 1.46 -5.28 -4.85
C LEU A 26 2.58 -4.61 -4.05
N VAL A 27 3.81 -5.03 -4.30
CA VAL A 27 4.99 -4.39 -3.69
C VAL A 27 5.81 -3.79 -4.82
N ALA A 28 6.08 -2.50 -4.73
CA ALA A 28 6.83 -1.77 -5.75
C ALA A 28 7.94 -0.94 -5.11
N THR A 29 9.09 -0.90 -5.78
CA THR A 29 10.19 -0.03 -5.39
C THR A 29 10.27 1.13 -6.37
N VAL A 30 10.31 2.35 -5.85
CA VAL A 30 10.29 3.59 -6.64
C VAL A 30 11.51 4.41 -6.27
N ASP A 31 12.23 4.92 -7.28
CA ASP A 31 13.42 5.74 -7.02
C ASP A 31 13.04 7.20 -6.75
N SER A 32 14.05 8.04 -6.53
CA SER A 32 13.84 9.45 -6.19
C SER A 32 13.22 10.27 -7.32
N THR A 33 13.24 9.76 -8.55
CA THR A 33 12.62 10.44 -9.70
C THR A 33 11.17 9.99 -9.92
N GLY A 34 10.70 9.01 -9.14
CA GLY A 34 9.36 8.47 -9.30
C GLY A 34 9.29 7.29 -10.27
N GLU A 35 10.42 6.79 -10.74
CA GLU A 35 10.44 5.64 -11.62
C GLU A 35 10.26 4.34 -10.82
N VAL A 36 9.36 3.47 -11.30
CA VAL A 36 9.14 2.16 -10.69
C VAL A 36 10.26 1.23 -11.15
N LEU A 37 11.13 0.85 -10.22
CA LEU A 37 12.26 -0.03 -10.50
C LEU A 37 11.87 -1.50 -10.51
N THR A 38 11.02 -1.90 -9.56
CA THR A 38 10.52 -3.27 -9.47
C THR A 38 9.08 -3.24 -9.01
N SER A 39 8.30 -4.23 -9.42
CA SER A 39 6.97 -4.45 -8.88
C SER A 39 6.66 -5.93 -8.93
N LYS A 40 5.99 -6.43 -7.89
CA LYS A 40 5.58 -7.82 -7.83
C LYS A 40 4.29 -7.93 -7.05
N THR A 41 3.50 -8.94 -7.39
CA THR A 41 2.28 -9.27 -6.67
C THR A 41 2.57 -10.43 -5.73
N VAL A 42 2.13 -10.31 -4.50
CA VAL A 42 2.35 -11.34 -3.47
C VAL A 42 0.99 -11.81 -2.96
N VAL A 43 0.75 -13.12 -3.00
CA VAL A 43 -0.43 -13.72 -2.39
C VAL A 43 -0.06 -14.07 -0.95
N LEU A 44 -0.86 -13.58 0.00
CA LEU A 44 -0.58 -13.78 1.41
C LEU A 44 -1.05 -15.16 1.86
N PRO A 45 -0.30 -15.82 2.74
CA PRO A 45 -0.68 -17.17 3.20
C PRO A 45 -1.94 -17.18 4.05
N SER A 46 -2.29 -16.06 4.64
CA SER A 46 -3.51 -15.93 5.45
C SER A 46 -4.03 -14.50 5.39
N VAL A 47 -5.31 -14.35 5.70
CA VAL A 47 -5.95 -13.04 5.80
C VAL A 47 -5.83 -12.59 7.27
N SER A 48 -4.86 -11.73 7.55
CA SER A 48 -4.59 -11.28 8.91
C SER A 48 -3.95 -9.89 8.87
N ALA A 49 -4.57 -8.94 9.56
CA ALA A 49 -4.03 -7.58 9.66
C ALA A 49 -2.69 -7.57 10.38
N GLU A 50 -2.54 -8.39 11.41
CA GLU A 50 -1.28 -8.47 12.16
C GLU A 50 -0.15 -9.01 11.29
N ASP A 51 -0.42 -10.07 10.52
CA ASP A 51 0.58 -10.64 9.63
C ASP A 51 0.96 -9.66 8.53
N LEU A 52 -0.01 -8.91 8.03
CA LEU A 52 0.26 -7.89 7.02
C LEU A 52 1.11 -6.76 7.58
N CYS A 53 0.83 -6.31 8.79
CA CYS A 53 1.68 -5.31 9.46
C CYS A 53 3.10 -5.85 9.65
N HIS A 54 3.23 -7.12 10.03
CA HIS A 54 4.55 -7.74 10.18
C HIS A 54 5.31 -7.75 8.85
N MET A 55 4.63 -8.10 7.77
CA MET A 55 5.23 -8.08 6.43
C MET A 55 5.69 -6.68 6.05
N VAL A 56 4.87 -5.66 6.33
CA VAL A 56 5.22 -4.27 6.05
C VAL A 56 6.55 -3.92 6.70
N LEU A 57 6.75 -4.31 7.95
CA LEU A 57 7.98 -4.00 8.68
C LEU A 57 9.16 -4.84 8.20
N THR A 58 8.96 -6.14 7.99
CA THR A 58 10.07 -7.02 7.61
C THR A 58 10.55 -6.78 6.18
N GLU A 59 9.66 -6.34 5.29
CA GLU A 59 10.00 -6.04 3.90
C GLU A 59 10.52 -4.61 3.71
N GLY A 60 10.57 -3.81 4.76
CA GLY A 60 11.05 -2.44 4.67
C GLY A 60 10.12 -1.51 3.90
N ILE A 61 8.83 -1.78 3.93
CA ILE A 61 7.84 -0.94 3.25
C ILE A 61 7.82 0.44 3.91
N THR A 62 7.89 1.49 3.10
CA THR A 62 7.86 2.87 3.59
C THR A 62 6.47 3.50 3.48
N THR A 63 5.64 3.02 2.55
CA THR A 63 4.31 3.57 2.32
C THR A 63 3.33 2.43 2.07
N VAL A 64 2.22 2.44 2.79
CA VAL A 64 1.11 1.49 2.59
C VAL A 64 -0.05 2.26 1.98
N ILE A 65 -0.61 1.71 0.90
CA ILE A 65 -1.78 2.26 0.23
C ILE A 65 -2.89 1.23 0.35
N CYS A 66 -4.02 1.62 0.91
CA CYS A 66 -5.10 0.68 1.19
C CYS A 66 -6.46 1.37 1.16
N GLY A 67 -7.51 0.58 1.26
CA GLY A 67 -8.86 1.09 1.49
C GLY A 67 -9.06 1.41 2.97
N GLY A 68 -10.14 0.90 3.57
CA GLY A 68 -10.39 1.11 4.99
C GLY A 68 -9.39 0.36 5.85
N ILE A 69 -8.94 0.99 6.92
CA ILE A 69 -8.02 0.39 7.89
C ILE A 69 -8.50 0.75 9.30
N GLU A 70 -8.45 -0.21 10.21
CA GLU A 70 -8.83 0.05 11.60
C GLU A 70 -7.79 0.96 12.26
N GLU A 71 -8.27 1.80 13.15
CA GLU A 71 -7.45 2.83 13.81
C GLU A 71 -6.22 2.24 14.47
N GLU A 72 -6.33 1.08 15.11
CA GLU A 72 -5.20 0.48 15.82
C GLU A 72 -4.05 0.14 14.87
N TYR A 73 -4.36 -0.35 13.67
CA TYR A 73 -3.30 -0.69 12.70
C TYR A 73 -2.74 0.56 12.03
N PHE A 74 -3.58 1.54 11.79
CA PHE A 74 -3.15 2.83 11.26
C PHE A 74 -2.15 3.47 12.22
N GLN A 75 -2.49 3.51 13.50
CA GLN A 75 -1.61 4.12 14.51
C GLN A 75 -0.33 3.31 14.68
N TYR A 76 -0.43 1.99 14.67
CA TYR A 76 0.74 1.12 14.80
C TYR A 76 1.75 1.37 13.68
N LEU A 77 1.28 1.37 12.43
CA LEU A 77 2.16 1.59 11.28
C LEU A 77 2.76 3.00 11.30
N THR A 78 1.95 4.00 11.62
CA THR A 78 2.41 5.39 11.73
C THR A 78 3.47 5.52 12.81
N TRP A 79 3.27 4.86 13.93
CA TRP A 79 4.25 4.83 15.02
C TRP A 79 5.58 4.20 14.57
N LYS A 80 5.51 3.22 13.67
CA LYS A 80 6.71 2.61 13.10
C LYS A 80 7.28 3.39 11.93
N LYS A 81 6.85 4.62 11.73
CA LYS A 81 7.34 5.53 10.68
C LYS A 81 6.96 5.10 9.26
N VAL A 82 5.91 4.32 9.12
CA VAL A 82 5.35 3.95 7.82
C VAL A 82 4.26 4.97 7.47
N THR A 83 4.31 5.52 6.26
CA THR A 83 3.26 6.41 5.78
C THR A 83 2.07 5.55 5.34
N VAL A 84 0.87 5.86 5.84
CA VAL A 84 -0.34 5.13 5.45
C VAL A 84 -1.25 6.08 4.68
N ILE A 85 -1.56 5.69 3.43
CA ILE A 85 -2.51 6.41 2.58
C ILE A 85 -3.75 5.54 2.49
N ASP A 86 -4.73 5.82 3.33
CA ASP A 86 -5.91 4.98 3.49
C ASP A 86 -7.12 5.55 2.76
N SER A 87 -8.20 4.77 2.76
CA SER A 87 -9.49 5.15 2.16
C SER A 87 -9.37 5.47 0.67
N VAL A 88 -8.45 4.79 -0.01
CA VAL A 88 -8.27 4.95 -1.46
C VAL A 88 -9.23 4.00 -2.17
N ILE A 89 -9.95 4.51 -3.15
CA ILE A 89 -10.92 3.77 -3.95
C ILE A 89 -10.50 3.86 -5.41
N GLY A 90 -10.49 2.74 -6.11
CA GLY A 90 -10.23 2.71 -7.54
C GLY A 90 -9.20 1.68 -7.96
N PRO A 91 -8.80 1.68 -9.24
CA PRO A 91 -7.82 0.72 -9.74
C PRO A 91 -6.46 0.89 -9.06
N TYR A 92 -5.82 -0.25 -8.73
CA TYR A 92 -4.54 -0.17 -8.02
C TYR A 92 -3.41 0.36 -8.93
N ASP A 93 -3.51 0.16 -10.23
CA ASP A 93 -2.51 0.72 -11.15
C ASP A 93 -2.57 2.24 -11.18
N ARG A 94 -3.77 2.82 -11.05
CA ARG A 94 -3.91 4.28 -10.93
C ARG A 94 -3.36 4.76 -9.59
N ALA A 95 -3.60 4.00 -8.53
CA ALA A 95 -3.04 4.34 -7.22
C ALA A 95 -1.52 4.37 -7.27
N LEU A 96 -0.90 3.39 -7.93
CA LEU A 96 0.55 3.35 -8.11
C LEU A 96 1.02 4.55 -8.91
N GLU A 97 0.32 4.89 -10.00
CA GLU A 97 0.68 6.01 -10.86
C GLU A 97 0.71 7.33 -10.08
N PHE A 98 -0.31 7.60 -9.26
CA PHE A 98 -0.32 8.80 -8.44
C PHE A 98 0.70 8.75 -7.30
N ALA A 99 0.88 7.58 -6.69
CA ALA A 99 1.80 7.43 -5.56
C ALA A 99 3.25 7.63 -5.97
N ARG A 100 3.65 7.08 -7.12
CA ARG A 100 5.03 7.24 -7.59
C ARG A 100 5.38 8.69 -7.90
N GLY A 101 4.37 9.49 -8.25
CA GLY A 101 4.54 10.93 -8.47
C GLY A 101 4.38 11.78 -7.22
N GLY A 102 4.15 11.15 -6.07
CA GLY A 102 3.96 11.87 -4.82
C GLY A 102 2.64 12.62 -4.73
N ARG A 103 1.64 12.21 -5.50
CA ARG A 103 0.35 12.94 -5.60
C ARG A 103 -0.84 12.18 -5.01
N LEU A 104 -0.62 10.99 -4.46
CA LEU A 104 -1.72 10.22 -3.87
C LEU A 104 -1.97 10.71 -2.45
N GLU A 105 -3.24 10.94 -2.13
CA GLU A 105 -3.65 11.41 -0.81
C GLU A 105 -4.70 10.48 -0.21
N PRO A 106 -4.80 10.44 1.13
CA PRO A 106 -5.86 9.65 1.78
C PRO A 106 -7.24 10.09 1.30
N GLY A 107 -8.13 9.13 1.11
CA GLY A 107 -9.47 9.40 0.66
C GLY A 107 -9.61 9.59 -0.84
N ALA A 108 -8.55 9.38 -1.61
CA ALA A 108 -8.59 9.58 -3.05
C ALA A 108 -9.57 8.61 -3.72
N ILE A 109 -10.38 9.13 -4.63
CA ILE A 109 -11.28 8.33 -5.46
C ILE A 109 -10.74 8.40 -6.89
N LEU A 110 -10.24 7.26 -7.37
CA LEU A 110 -9.56 7.19 -8.66
C LEU A 110 -10.49 6.55 -9.68
N THR A 111 -10.47 7.10 -10.89
CA THR A 111 -11.26 6.55 -12.00
C THR A 111 -10.31 5.90 -12.99
N GLY A 112 -10.71 4.77 -13.49
CA GLY A 112 -9.91 3.98 -14.43
C GLY A 112 -10.01 4.43 -15.85
#